data_d9972ab4495b3750a7032fde8aba51eb
#
_entry.id   d9972ab4495b3750a7032fde8aba51eb
#
_cell.length_a   1.000
_cell.length_b   1.000
_cell.length_c   1.000
_cell.angle_alpha   90.00
_cell.angle_beta   90.00
_cell.angle_gamma   90.00
#
_symmetry.space_group_name_H-M   'P 1'
#
loop_
_entity.id
_entity.type
_entity.pdbx_description
1 polymer ?
#
loop_
_entity_poly.entity_id
_entity_poly.type
_entity_poly.pdbx_seq_one_letter_code
_entity_poly.pdbx_strand_id
1 'polypeptide(L)'
;MTKRPNVLWVMTDQHRADLTAPDGPYTAQVMPTIAAMQARGATFERAYTSYPACVPARVSLLTGRFPSAHQVRQNSNAGHAFFAEDLLDVLKQQGYETFFAGKPHMHRKAADFDHYRGPYMHTDGPETTEEHRAFDRWLNDLDHGVSHESTPYPLEAQLPHRIVSDALDDLTAARPDGPTDRPFFALVSFPEPHNPYQVPEPYYSMFTDLADQHTRLAGPEAVDQLSWRYQWLRELVEQKRPDFDDEWRRYLANYLGMLRLIDDQVARLFEGLQGHLDDTIVVFLADHGDYVGEYGMQRKGAGLSDHLTRIPLVMAGPGVPAGSRTELVSIVDILPTMCGLLGLDLPAGVQGRDLSPLFRGTPAPDSEFGSMLVELGYGGVAYGSQARPELHFPYDGRTFDELNTVTQSGNERMVRRGDKKLIMDDRGETWLYDLATDPAEVTNLADDPAYATEKAELTALLARWLMRVGDDLPYGRYTTNVPPANWRWAPQTRGGDGAGPAETTD
;
A
#
# COMPACT_ATOMS: atom_id res chain seq x y z
N MET A 1 -9.39 22.46 25.89
CA MET A 1 -8.64 21.51 25.04
C MET A 1 -8.90 21.94 23.59
N THR A 2 -7.87 22.07 22.76
CA THR A 2 -8.06 22.31 21.33
C THR A 2 -8.77 21.11 20.72
N LYS A 3 -9.78 21.34 19.90
CA LYS A 3 -10.50 20.29 19.17
C LYS A 3 -9.49 19.49 18.32
N ARG A 4 -9.50 18.16 18.43
CA ARG A 4 -8.66 17.30 17.60
C ARG A 4 -9.22 17.24 16.18
N PRO A 5 -8.38 17.23 15.13
CA PRO A 5 -8.85 17.06 13.77
C PRO A 5 -9.48 15.68 13.54
N ASN A 6 -10.40 15.61 12.60
CA ASN A 6 -10.85 14.34 12.05
C ASN A 6 -9.75 13.68 11.22
N VAL A 7 -9.89 12.39 10.96
CA VAL A 7 -8.97 11.62 10.11
C VAL A 7 -9.78 10.86 9.07
N LEU A 8 -9.44 11.06 7.80
CA LEU A 8 -10.02 10.33 6.68
C LEU A 8 -8.90 9.63 5.91
N TRP A 9 -8.92 8.31 5.88
CA TRP A 9 -8.07 7.51 5.03
C TRP A 9 -8.84 7.02 3.82
N VAL A 10 -8.31 7.30 2.64
CA VAL A 10 -8.80 6.83 1.35
C VAL A 10 -7.74 5.91 0.78
N MET A 11 -8.05 4.63 0.70
CA MET A 11 -7.10 3.61 0.28
C MET A 11 -7.59 2.86 -0.96
N THR A 12 -6.68 2.69 -1.92
CA THR A 12 -6.87 1.84 -3.10
C THR A 12 -6.10 0.54 -2.95
N ASP A 13 -6.54 -0.52 -3.63
CA ASP A 13 -5.85 -1.81 -3.67
C ASP A 13 -5.14 -1.99 -5.02
N GLN A 14 -3.85 -2.33 -4.97
CA GLN A 14 -3.08 -2.65 -6.17
C GLN A 14 -2.88 -1.45 -7.13
N HIS A 15 -2.62 -0.26 -6.56
CA HIS A 15 -2.47 0.98 -7.31
C HIS A 15 -1.01 1.33 -7.56
N ARG A 16 -0.59 1.26 -8.80
CA ARG A 16 0.76 1.55 -9.29
C ARG A 16 1.08 3.06 -9.22
N ALA A 17 2.10 3.41 -8.46
CA ALA A 17 2.40 4.80 -8.13
C ALA A 17 2.83 5.67 -9.32
N ASP A 18 3.64 5.14 -10.22
CA ASP A 18 4.22 5.92 -11.33
C ASP A 18 3.19 6.41 -12.34
N LEU A 19 2.01 5.78 -12.42
CA LEU A 19 0.89 6.25 -13.27
C LEU A 19 0.23 7.51 -12.69
N THR A 20 0.35 7.75 -11.39
CA THR A 20 -0.26 8.86 -10.66
C THR A 20 0.74 9.67 -9.82
N ALA A 21 2.02 9.57 -10.13
CA ALA A 21 3.05 10.42 -9.55
C ALA A 21 2.79 11.91 -9.88
N PRO A 22 3.21 12.87 -9.03
CA PRO A 22 2.95 14.30 -9.26
C PRO A 22 3.47 14.82 -10.60
N ASP A 23 4.58 14.26 -11.05
CA ASP A 23 5.23 14.51 -12.34
C ASP A 23 4.90 13.43 -13.38
N GLY A 24 4.01 12.49 -13.03
CA GLY A 24 3.61 11.38 -13.89
C GLY A 24 2.82 11.85 -15.11
N PRO A 25 2.90 11.10 -16.22
CA PRO A 25 2.33 11.54 -17.48
C PRO A 25 0.79 11.67 -17.43
N TYR A 26 0.12 11.06 -16.46
CA TYR A 26 -1.33 10.88 -16.51
C TYR A 26 -2.09 11.46 -15.30
N THR A 27 -1.42 11.88 -14.24
CA THR A 27 -2.06 12.22 -12.95
C THR A 27 -3.22 13.20 -13.09
N ALA A 28 -3.01 14.34 -13.74
CA ALA A 28 -4.04 15.36 -13.90
C ALA A 28 -5.24 14.89 -14.77
N GLN A 29 -5.03 13.95 -15.67
CA GLN A 29 -6.09 13.42 -16.54
C GLN A 29 -6.83 12.26 -15.87
N VAL A 30 -6.12 11.39 -15.18
CA VAL A 30 -6.67 10.16 -14.59
C VAL A 30 -7.25 10.42 -13.21
N MET A 31 -6.56 11.20 -12.36
CA MET A 31 -6.98 11.47 -10.98
C MET A 31 -6.92 12.96 -10.64
N PRO A 32 -7.78 13.79 -11.26
CA PRO A 32 -7.76 15.25 -11.05
C PRO A 32 -8.04 15.67 -9.61
N THR A 33 -8.86 14.93 -8.86
CA THR A 33 -9.15 15.21 -7.42
C THR A 33 -7.90 14.96 -6.57
N ILE A 34 -7.20 13.85 -6.82
CA ILE A 34 -5.95 13.55 -6.13
C ILE A 34 -4.85 14.53 -6.56
N ALA A 35 -4.78 14.93 -7.83
CA ALA A 35 -3.86 15.97 -8.30
C ALA A 35 -4.10 17.31 -7.57
N ALA A 36 -5.37 17.69 -7.36
CA ALA A 36 -5.71 18.87 -6.56
C ALA A 36 -5.33 18.70 -5.08
N MET A 37 -5.43 17.49 -4.53
CA MET A 37 -4.96 17.19 -3.17
C MET A 37 -3.43 17.25 -3.09
N GLN A 38 -2.68 16.75 -4.09
CA GLN A 38 -1.22 16.87 -4.19
C GLN A 38 -0.76 18.34 -4.17
N ALA A 39 -1.47 19.20 -4.88
CA ALA A 39 -1.13 20.62 -4.94
C ALA A 39 -1.27 21.36 -3.60
N ARG A 40 -2.09 20.87 -2.66
CA ARG A 40 -2.36 21.50 -1.36
C ARG A 40 -1.83 20.71 -0.16
N GLY A 41 -1.25 19.55 -0.36
CA GLY A 41 -0.77 18.63 0.67
C GLY A 41 0.68 18.21 0.50
N ALA A 42 1.18 17.41 1.41
CA ALA A 42 2.47 16.74 1.29
C ALA A 42 2.34 15.52 0.37
N THR A 43 3.09 15.50 -0.71
CA THR A 43 3.15 14.40 -1.66
C THR A 43 4.48 13.69 -1.56
N PHE A 44 4.48 12.39 -1.33
CA PHE A 44 5.69 11.60 -1.18
C PHE A 44 6.03 10.91 -2.49
N GLU A 45 7.13 11.31 -3.10
CA GLU A 45 7.61 10.74 -4.38
C GLU A 45 8.15 9.32 -4.21
N ARG A 46 8.63 8.99 -3.01
CA ARG A 46 9.33 7.74 -2.69
C ARG A 46 8.68 7.02 -1.51
N ALA A 47 7.36 6.82 -1.60
CA ALA A 47 6.62 6.02 -0.62
C ALA A 47 6.54 4.55 -1.06
N TYR A 48 6.73 3.65 -0.11
CA TYR A 48 6.81 2.22 -0.37
C TYR A 48 5.89 1.42 0.54
N THR A 49 5.33 0.33 0.00
CA THR A 49 4.72 -0.69 0.85
C THR A 49 5.78 -1.41 1.68
N SER A 50 5.39 -2.02 2.78
CA SER A 50 6.25 -2.95 3.53
C SER A 50 6.29 -4.34 2.92
N TYR A 51 5.26 -4.66 2.12
CA TYR A 51 5.06 -5.97 1.50
C TYR A 51 4.09 -5.83 0.32
N PRO A 52 4.41 -6.32 -0.89
CA PRO A 52 3.54 -6.15 -2.05
C PRO A 52 2.38 -7.18 -2.09
N ALA A 53 1.60 -7.24 -1.01
CA ALA A 53 0.34 -7.97 -0.91
C ALA A 53 -0.60 -7.33 0.10
N CYS A 54 -1.90 -7.43 -0.16
CA CYS A 54 -2.95 -6.67 0.52
C CYS A 54 -2.90 -6.80 2.05
N VAL A 55 -3.12 -8.01 2.60
CA VAL A 55 -3.25 -8.19 4.05
C VAL A 55 -1.95 -7.82 4.81
N PRO A 56 -0.76 -8.30 4.43
CA PRO A 56 0.48 -7.89 5.10
C PRO A 56 0.70 -6.38 5.10
N ALA A 57 0.47 -5.70 3.97
CA ALA A 57 0.62 -4.25 3.86
C ALA A 57 -0.38 -3.50 4.77
N ARG A 58 -1.66 -3.92 4.78
CA ARG A 58 -2.72 -3.29 5.57
C ARG A 58 -2.55 -3.52 7.08
N VAL A 59 -2.03 -4.68 7.48
CA VAL A 59 -1.62 -4.93 8.87
C VAL A 59 -0.45 -4.02 9.24
N SER A 60 0.55 -3.88 8.37
CA SER A 60 1.66 -2.95 8.57
C SER A 60 1.20 -1.49 8.73
N LEU A 61 0.25 -1.05 7.89
CA LEU A 61 -0.33 0.30 7.94
C LEU A 61 -0.95 0.61 9.31
N LEU A 62 -1.78 -0.30 9.82
CA LEU A 62 -2.49 -0.09 11.07
C LEU A 62 -1.64 -0.29 12.31
N THR A 63 -0.66 -1.21 12.27
CA THR A 63 0.18 -1.55 13.43
C THR A 63 1.49 -0.76 13.49
N GLY A 64 1.90 -0.11 12.39
CA GLY A 64 3.23 0.51 12.27
C GLY A 64 4.39 -0.47 12.37
N ARG A 65 4.15 -1.76 12.09
CA ARG A 65 5.14 -2.85 12.21
C ARG A 65 5.38 -3.51 10.86
N PHE A 66 6.59 -4.02 10.66
CA PHE A 66 6.92 -4.79 9.46
C PHE A 66 6.38 -6.23 9.53
N PRO A 67 6.19 -6.91 8.38
CA PRO A 67 5.68 -8.28 8.33
C PRO A 67 6.45 -9.30 9.16
N SER A 68 7.77 -9.16 9.26
CA SER A 68 8.60 -10.00 10.15
C SER A 68 8.23 -9.85 11.61
N ALA A 69 7.80 -8.67 12.05
CA ALA A 69 7.43 -8.37 13.43
C ALA A 69 5.96 -8.67 13.73
N HIS A 70 5.02 -8.29 12.85
CA HIS A 70 3.60 -8.60 13.06
C HIS A 70 3.21 -10.00 12.57
N GLN A 71 4.10 -10.75 11.91
CA GLN A 71 3.98 -12.15 11.50
C GLN A 71 2.92 -12.48 10.45
N VAL A 72 2.26 -11.48 9.88
CA VAL A 72 1.30 -11.67 8.77
C VAL A 72 2.04 -11.50 7.46
N ARG A 73 2.22 -12.60 6.72
CA ARG A 73 2.99 -12.63 5.46
C ARG A 73 2.17 -13.16 4.28
N GLN A 74 0.88 -13.39 4.48
CA GLN A 74 -0.06 -13.86 3.46
C GLN A 74 -1.48 -13.40 3.77
N ASN A 75 -2.35 -13.41 2.77
CA ASN A 75 -3.70 -12.91 2.92
C ASN A 75 -4.58 -13.76 3.84
N SER A 76 -4.23 -15.03 4.06
CA SER A 76 -5.03 -15.96 4.87
C SER A 76 -4.75 -15.91 6.37
N ASN A 77 -3.70 -15.21 6.84
CA ASN A 77 -3.33 -15.27 8.24
C ASN A 77 -3.48 -13.96 9.03
N ALA A 78 -4.34 -13.06 8.58
CA ALA A 78 -4.61 -11.78 9.23
C ALA A 78 -4.90 -11.88 10.74
N GLY A 79 -5.64 -12.92 11.15
CA GLY A 79 -5.99 -13.17 12.54
C GLY A 79 -4.81 -13.54 13.47
N HIS A 80 -3.62 -13.74 12.91
CA HIS A 80 -2.39 -14.03 13.65
C HIS A 80 -1.50 -12.80 13.83
N ALA A 81 -2.01 -11.59 13.53
CA ALA A 81 -1.25 -10.36 13.67
C ALA A 81 -0.77 -10.15 15.11
N PHE A 82 0.54 -9.91 15.25
CA PHE A 82 1.20 -9.70 16.54
C PHE A 82 1.53 -8.22 16.76
N PHE A 83 0.84 -7.58 17.69
CA PHE A 83 0.98 -6.17 18.04
C PHE A 83 0.41 -5.92 19.48
N ALA A 84 0.73 -4.78 20.08
CA ALA A 84 0.13 -4.38 21.35
C ALA A 84 -1.20 -3.66 21.14
N GLU A 85 -1.11 -2.53 20.47
CA GLU A 85 -2.20 -1.66 20.05
C GLU A 85 -1.89 -1.19 18.65
N ASP A 86 -2.92 -0.99 17.86
CA ASP A 86 -2.80 -0.37 16.54
C ASP A 86 -3.44 1.03 16.53
N LEU A 87 -3.47 1.67 15.36
CA LEU A 87 -4.03 3.00 15.24
C LEU A 87 -5.51 3.05 15.65
N LEU A 88 -6.29 2.02 15.34
CA LEU A 88 -7.71 2.00 15.69
C LEU A 88 -7.91 2.00 17.23
N ASP A 89 -7.12 1.20 17.96
CA ASP A 89 -7.15 1.19 19.43
C ASP A 89 -6.79 2.56 20.01
N VAL A 90 -5.70 3.17 19.51
CA VAL A 90 -5.25 4.49 19.93
C VAL A 90 -6.34 5.55 19.72
N LEU A 91 -6.95 5.58 18.54
CA LEU A 91 -7.97 6.57 18.21
C LEU A 91 -9.26 6.37 19.02
N LYS A 92 -9.68 5.12 19.22
CA LYS A 92 -10.86 4.81 20.08
C LYS A 92 -10.63 5.24 21.54
N GLN A 93 -9.44 4.99 22.09
CA GLN A 93 -9.08 5.46 23.45
C GLN A 93 -9.11 6.98 23.56
N GLN A 94 -8.90 7.69 22.46
CA GLN A 94 -8.97 9.15 22.40
C GLN A 94 -10.38 9.69 22.07
N GLY A 95 -11.38 8.81 22.03
CA GLY A 95 -12.78 9.17 21.83
C GLY A 95 -13.20 9.40 20.39
N TYR A 96 -12.39 8.99 19.41
CA TYR A 96 -12.79 9.03 18.00
C TYR A 96 -13.97 8.09 17.75
N GLU A 97 -14.90 8.54 16.93
CA GLU A 97 -15.92 7.69 16.33
C GLU A 97 -15.35 7.07 15.05
N THR A 98 -15.50 5.75 14.91
CA THR A 98 -14.77 5.00 13.91
C THR A 98 -15.69 4.45 12.83
N PHE A 99 -15.35 4.75 11.56
CA PHE A 99 -16.09 4.37 10.37
C PHE A 99 -15.23 3.55 9.44
N PHE A 100 -15.80 2.51 8.90
CA PHE A 100 -15.19 1.71 7.85
C PHE A 100 -16.19 1.46 6.71
N ALA A 101 -15.76 1.70 5.47
CA ALA A 101 -16.49 1.28 4.29
C ALA A 101 -15.53 0.70 3.25
N GLY A 102 -15.81 -0.50 2.74
CA GLY A 102 -15.04 -1.08 1.65
C GLY A 102 -14.41 -2.44 1.92
N LYS A 103 -13.20 -2.64 1.33
CA LYS A 103 -12.42 -3.88 1.42
C LYS A 103 -11.65 -3.95 2.74
N PRO A 104 -11.97 -4.91 3.62
CA PRO A 104 -11.31 -5.00 4.93
C PRO A 104 -9.89 -5.56 4.83
N HIS A 105 -9.66 -6.72 4.29
CA HIS A 105 -8.37 -7.43 4.13
C HIS A 105 -7.30 -7.05 5.18
N MET A 106 -7.69 -7.02 6.47
CA MET A 106 -6.86 -6.65 7.61
C MET A 106 -7.19 -7.51 8.82
N HIS A 107 -6.47 -7.35 9.91
CA HIS A 107 -6.71 -8.09 11.17
C HIS A 107 -7.96 -7.61 11.94
N ARG A 108 -8.45 -6.40 11.65
CA ARG A 108 -9.66 -5.82 12.25
C ARG A 108 -10.93 -6.37 11.62
N LYS A 109 -11.97 -6.50 12.43
CA LYS A 109 -13.28 -7.06 12.06
C LYS A 109 -14.37 -5.99 12.18
N ALA A 110 -15.55 -6.31 11.68
CA ALA A 110 -16.71 -5.41 11.77
C ALA A 110 -17.00 -4.92 13.19
N ALA A 111 -16.88 -5.78 14.19
CA ALA A 111 -17.13 -5.43 15.59
C ALA A 111 -16.10 -4.45 16.21
N ASP A 112 -14.97 -4.22 15.52
CA ASP A 112 -13.95 -3.29 16.00
C ASP A 112 -14.28 -1.83 15.66
N PHE A 113 -15.20 -1.58 14.71
CA PHE A 113 -15.63 -0.25 14.28
C PHE A 113 -16.99 0.13 14.87
N ASP A 114 -17.24 1.41 15.13
CA ASP A 114 -18.56 1.90 15.53
C ASP A 114 -19.55 1.80 14.36
N HIS A 115 -19.09 2.07 13.13
CA HIS A 115 -19.85 1.95 11.89
C HIS A 115 -19.05 1.13 10.88
N TYR A 116 -19.67 0.09 10.32
CA TYR A 116 -19.02 -0.81 9.38
C TYR A 116 -19.91 -1.15 8.20
N ARG A 117 -19.41 -0.84 6.98
CA ARG A 117 -20.04 -1.15 5.70
C ARG A 117 -19.11 -2.04 4.88
N GLY A 118 -19.50 -3.29 4.76
CA GLY A 118 -18.70 -4.30 4.04
C GLY A 118 -19.05 -5.73 4.52
N PRO A 119 -18.26 -6.73 4.13
CA PRO A 119 -17.05 -6.60 3.32
C PRO A 119 -17.36 -6.29 1.84
N TYR A 120 -16.56 -5.43 1.24
CA TYR A 120 -16.45 -5.32 -0.21
C TYR A 120 -15.17 -6.04 -0.63
N MET A 121 -15.28 -6.98 -1.56
CA MET A 121 -14.16 -7.67 -2.16
C MET A 121 -14.04 -7.24 -3.64
N HIS A 122 -13.06 -7.74 -4.36
CA HIS A 122 -12.87 -7.35 -5.77
C HIS A 122 -13.91 -7.91 -6.74
N THR A 123 -14.75 -8.84 -6.31
CA THR A 123 -15.82 -9.41 -7.12
C THR A 123 -17.19 -9.42 -6.44
N ASP A 124 -17.30 -8.89 -5.23
CA ASP A 124 -18.56 -8.86 -4.50
C ASP A 124 -18.58 -7.77 -3.41
N GLY A 125 -19.78 -7.44 -2.95
CA GLY A 125 -20.02 -6.54 -1.85
C GLY A 125 -21.40 -6.80 -1.22
N PRO A 126 -21.82 -6.01 -0.20
CA PRO A 126 -23.15 -6.13 0.36
C PRO A 126 -24.23 -5.99 -0.71
N GLU A 127 -25.00 -7.05 -0.95
CA GLU A 127 -26.00 -7.12 -2.00
C GLU A 127 -27.33 -6.55 -1.49
N THR A 128 -27.64 -5.31 -1.82
CA THR A 128 -28.89 -4.66 -1.42
C THR A 128 -29.98 -4.68 -2.49
N THR A 129 -29.58 -4.90 -3.77
CA THR A 129 -30.49 -4.94 -4.92
C THR A 129 -30.22 -6.15 -5.82
N GLU A 130 -31.19 -6.53 -6.69
CA GLU A 130 -30.96 -7.55 -7.71
C GLU A 130 -29.88 -7.15 -8.71
N GLU A 131 -29.75 -5.85 -9.00
CA GLU A 131 -28.72 -5.32 -9.88
C GLU A 131 -27.32 -5.50 -9.28
N HIS A 132 -27.15 -5.27 -7.98
CA HIS A 132 -25.88 -5.56 -7.28
C HIS A 132 -25.51 -7.04 -7.38
N ARG A 133 -26.47 -7.95 -7.14
CA ARG A 133 -26.23 -9.39 -7.29
C ARG A 133 -25.86 -9.79 -8.71
N ALA A 134 -26.51 -9.18 -9.71
CA ALA A 134 -26.23 -9.47 -11.11
C ALA A 134 -24.83 -8.96 -11.50
N PHE A 135 -24.45 -7.77 -11.05
CA PHE A 135 -23.13 -7.20 -11.26
C PHE A 135 -22.03 -8.04 -10.59
N ASP A 136 -22.21 -8.42 -9.32
CA ASP A 136 -21.25 -9.22 -8.58
C ASP A 136 -21.05 -10.62 -9.22
N ARG A 137 -22.12 -11.24 -9.75
CA ARG A 137 -22.00 -12.48 -10.57
C ARG A 137 -21.19 -12.22 -11.85
N TRP A 138 -21.47 -11.16 -12.56
CA TRP A 138 -20.75 -10.81 -13.78
C TRP A 138 -19.26 -10.54 -13.53
N LEU A 139 -18.92 -9.89 -12.41
CA LEU A 139 -17.52 -9.71 -12.01
C LEU A 139 -16.81 -11.05 -11.77
N ASN A 140 -17.49 -12.01 -11.13
CA ASN A 140 -16.95 -13.35 -10.92
C ASN A 140 -16.74 -14.09 -12.26
N ASP A 141 -17.64 -13.92 -13.22
CA ASP A 141 -17.56 -14.57 -14.55
C ASP A 141 -16.38 -14.04 -15.39
N LEU A 142 -15.85 -12.84 -15.09
CA LEU A 142 -14.63 -12.33 -15.71
C LEU A 142 -13.35 -13.09 -15.29
N ASP A 143 -13.45 -14.00 -14.33
CA ASP A 143 -12.34 -14.84 -13.83
C ASP A 143 -11.04 -14.04 -13.63
N HIS A 144 -11.14 -12.91 -12.94
CA HIS A 144 -10.02 -12.01 -12.69
C HIS A 144 -9.36 -11.41 -13.95
N GLY A 145 -10.00 -11.50 -15.10
CA GLY A 145 -9.47 -11.04 -16.38
C GLY A 145 -9.75 -9.59 -16.70
N VAL A 146 -9.57 -9.27 -17.96
CA VAL A 146 -9.82 -7.95 -18.56
C VAL A 146 -11.13 -8.01 -19.31
N SER A 147 -12.03 -7.05 -19.11
CA SER A 147 -13.22 -6.92 -19.94
C SER A 147 -12.88 -6.25 -21.25
N HIS A 148 -13.32 -6.86 -22.36
CA HIS A 148 -13.16 -6.32 -23.72
C HIS A 148 -14.35 -5.46 -24.14
N GLU A 149 -15.33 -5.31 -23.28
CA GLU A 149 -16.50 -4.48 -23.47
C GLU A 149 -16.72 -3.62 -22.22
N SER A 150 -17.37 -2.48 -22.41
CA SER A 150 -17.85 -1.68 -21.28
C SER A 150 -18.80 -2.50 -20.43
N THR A 151 -18.72 -2.37 -19.11
CA THR A 151 -19.65 -3.11 -18.25
C THR A 151 -21.10 -2.74 -18.60
N PRO A 152 -22.01 -3.73 -18.66
CA PRO A 152 -23.42 -3.45 -18.97
C PRO A 152 -24.21 -2.89 -17.77
N TYR A 153 -23.56 -2.69 -16.64
CA TYR A 153 -24.20 -2.22 -15.39
C TYR A 153 -23.91 -0.72 -15.16
N PRO A 154 -24.84 0.00 -14.57
CA PRO A 154 -24.71 1.44 -14.32
C PRO A 154 -23.65 1.74 -13.26
N LEU A 155 -23.32 3.04 -13.12
CA LEU A 155 -22.34 3.53 -12.14
C LEU A 155 -22.73 3.16 -10.72
N GLU A 156 -24.00 3.17 -10.39
CA GLU A 156 -24.54 2.88 -9.07
C GLU A 156 -24.30 1.43 -8.62
N ALA A 157 -24.13 0.51 -9.56
CA ALA A 157 -23.78 -0.87 -9.29
C ALA A 157 -22.26 -1.06 -8.99
N GLN A 158 -21.42 -0.15 -9.47
CA GLN A 158 -19.96 -0.25 -9.31
C GLN A 158 -19.55 -0.20 -7.84
N LEU A 159 -18.57 -1.03 -7.44
CA LEU A 159 -18.14 -1.12 -6.04
C LEU A 159 -17.66 0.23 -5.49
N PRO A 160 -16.86 1.06 -6.20
CA PRO A 160 -16.45 2.36 -5.68
C PRO A 160 -17.63 3.30 -5.39
N HIS A 161 -18.67 3.28 -6.23
CA HIS A 161 -19.88 4.08 -6.00
C HIS A 161 -20.65 3.61 -4.76
N ARG A 162 -20.85 2.29 -4.62
CA ARG A 162 -21.52 1.67 -3.46
C ARG A 162 -20.78 1.99 -2.15
N ILE A 163 -19.44 1.85 -2.15
CA ILE A 163 -18.59 2.11 -0.98
C ILE A 163 -18.71 3.57 -0.53
N VAL A 164 -18.64 4.52 -1.46
CA VAL A 164 -18.76 5.95 -1.10
C VAL A 164 -20.17 6.30 -0.65
N SER A 165 -21.21 5.69 -1.25
CA SER A 165 -22.60 5.86 -0.78
C SER A 165 -22.74 5.39 0.66
N ASP A 166 -22.29 4.18 0.97
CA ASP A 166 -22.31 3.61 2.32
C ASP A 166 -21.53 4.47 3.34
N ALA A 167 -20.34 4.96 2.94
CA ALA A 167 -19.53 5.83 3.80
C ALA A 167 -20.24 7.16 4.09
N LEU A 168 -20.83 7.78 3.07
CA LEU A 168 -21.56 9.04 3.23
C LEU A 168 -22.83 8.86 4.07
N ASP A 169 -23.59 7.79 3.86
CA ASP A 169 -24.78 7.48 4.62
C ASP A 169 -24.48 7.42 6.13
N ASP A 170 -23.43 6.69 6.53
CA ASP A 170 -23.06 6.58 7.94
C ASP A 170 -22.48 7.88 8.50
N LEU A 171 -21.57 8.55 7.76
CA LEU A 171 -20.94 9.79 8.20
C LEU A 171 -21.93 10.94 8.33
N THR A 172 -22.91 11.05 7.43
CA THR A 172 -23.96 12.09 7.50
C THR A 172 -25.01 11.76 8.55
N ALA A 173 -25.42 10.49 8.68
CA ALA A 173 -26.36 10.06 9.71
C ALA A 173 -25.82 10.29 11.14
N ALA A 174 -24.52 10.10 11.35
CA ALA A 174 -23.88 10.38 12.63
C ALA A 174 -23.72 11.89 12.93
N ARG A 175 -23.88 12.76 11.92
CA ARG A 175 -23.66 14.22 11.99
C ARG A 175 -24.76 15.01 11.29
N PRO A 176 -26.06 14.80 11.66
CA PRO A 176 -27.17 15.39 10.94
C PRO A 176 -27.22 16.94 11.01
N ASP A 177 -26.66 17.50 12.08
CA ASP A 177 -26.61 18.94 12.34
C ASP A 177 -25.24 19.57 11.98
N GLY A 178 -24.37 18.83 11.28
CA GLY A 178 -23.03 19.28 10.90
C GLY A 178 -21.93 18.88 11.88
N PRO A 179 -20.80 19.61 11.93
CA PRO A 179 -19.63 19.24 12.74
C PRO A 179 -19.94 19.10 14.24
N THR A 180 -19.48 18.02 14.83
CA THR A 180 -19.60 17.73 16.26
C THR A 180 -18.25 17.93 16.97
N ASP A 181 -18.27 17.99 18.30
CA ASP A 181 -17.05 18.04 19.12
C ASP A 181 -16.33 16.68 19.16
N ARG A 182 -17.02 15.58 18.81
CA ARG A 182 -16.44 14.23 18.72
C ARG A 182 -15.76 14.04 17.38
N PRO A 183 -14.42 13.88 17.33
CA PRO A 183 -13.72 13.66 16.08
C PRO A 183 -14.05 12.26 15.50
N PHE A 184 -13.92 12.09 14.18
CA PHE A 184 -14.05 10.80 13.54
C PHE A 184 -12.74 10.30 12.93
N PHE A 185 -12.63 8.99 12.85
CA PHE A 185 -11.71 8.28 11.97
C PHE A 185 -12.53 7.49 10.95
N ALA A 186 -12.36 7.78 9.68
CA ALA A 186 -13.01 7.05 8.60
C ALA A 186 -11.94 6.40 7.69
N LEU A 187 -12.08 5.09 7.45
CA LEU A 187 -11.30 4.34 6.47
C LEU A 187 -12.21 3.92 5.33
N VAL A 188 -12.05 4.58 4.17
CA VAL A 188 -12.72 4.25 2.92
C VAL A 188 -11.74 3.48 2.05
N SER A 189 -12.01 2.20 1.83
CA SER A 189 -11.07 1.25 1.23
C SER A 189 -11.65 0.62 -0.03
N PHE A 190 -11.17 1.08 -1.19
CA PHE A 190 -11.58 0.56 -2.50
C PHE A 190 -10.88 -0.78 -2.78
N PRO A 191 -11.59 -1.80 -3.29
CA PRO A 191 -10.95 -2.99 -3.84
C PRO A 191 -10.27 -2.74 -5.19
N GLU A 192 -10.67 -1.72 -5.94
CA GLU A 192 -10.04 -1.33 -7.20
C GLU A 192 -8.77 -0.47 -6.97
N PRO A 193 -7.88 -0.39 -7.99
CA PRO A 193 -7.93 -1.02 -9.31
C PRO A 193 -7.48 -2.50 -9.38
N HIS A 194 -7.64 -3.27 -8.28
CA HIS A 194 -7.41 -4.73 -8.30
C HIS A 194 -8.35 -5.40 -9.32
N ASN A 195 -7.87 -6.44 -9.97
CA ASN A 195 -8.68 -7.22 -10.93
C ASN A 195 -10.00 -7.74 -10.33
N PRO A 196 -11.05 -7.98 -11.16
CA PRO A 196 -11.10 -7.92 -12.62
C PRO A 196 -11.08 -6.49 -13.16
N TYR A 197 -10.43 -6.30 -14.33
CA TYR A 197 -10.22 -4.99 -14.92
C TYR A 197 -11.39 -4.64 -15.83
N GLN A 198 -12.33 -3.87 -15.32
CA GLN A 198 -13.56 -3.48 -15.99
C GLN A 198 -14.04 -2.11 -15.54
N VAL A 199 -14.72 -1.40 -16.39
CA VAL A 199 -15.39 -0.14 -16.08
C VAL A 199 -16.59 0.10 -17.00
N PRO A 200 -17.61 0.89 -16.58
CA PRO A 200 -18.68 1.36 -17.44
C PRO A 200 -18.21 2.51 -18.36
N GLU A 201 -19.02 2.85 -19.36
CA GLU A 201 -18.87 4.15 -20.03
C GLU A 201 -19.16 5.29 -19.04
N PRO A 202 -18.49 6.46 -19.16
CA PRO A 202 -17.50 6.82 -20.19
C PRO A 202 -16.07 6.32 -19.90
N TYR A 203 -15.81 5.71 -18.76
CA TYR A 203 -14.47 5.32 -18.29
C TYR A 203 -13.81 4.28 -19.20
N TYR A 204 -14.60 3.41 -19.85
CA TYR A 204 -14.10 2.36 -20.74
C TYR A 204 -13.43 2.93 -21.99
N SER A 205 -14.04 3.97 -22.59
CA SER A 205 -13.51 4.61 -23.81
C SER A 205 -12.50 5.72 -23.50
N MET A 206 -12.53 6.27 -22.29
CA MET A 206 -11.85 7.53 -21.92
C MET A 206 -10.33 7.49 -22.14
N PHE A 207 -9.68 6.36 -21.91
CA PHE A 207 -8.23 6.24 -21.93
C PHE A 207 -7.69 5.28 -23.01
N THR A 208 -8.50 4.90 -23.99
CA THR A 208 -8.08 4.00 -25.07
C THR A 208 -6.92 4.60 -25.85
N ASP A 209 -7.04 5.83 -26.36
CA ASP A 209 -5.99 6.49 -27.14
C ASP A 209 -4.69 6.68 -26.33
N LEU A 210 -4.83 6.94 -25.03
CA LEU A 210 -3.69 7.11 -24.13
C LEU A 210 -2.96 5.77 -23.92
N ALA A 211 -3.70 4.70 -23.70
CA ALA A 211 -3.14 3.35 -23.55
C ALA A 211 -2.48 2.86 -24.83
N ASP A 212 -3.03 3.20 -26.00
CA ASP A 212 -2.43 2.85 -27.30
C ASP A 212 -1.10 3.57 -27.55
N GLN A 213 -0.93 4.76 -27.02
CA GLN A 213 0.30 5.55 -27.13
C GLN A 213 1.32 5.23 -26.03
N HIS A 214 0.90 4.56 -24.95
CA HIS A 214 1.78 4.23 -23.84
C HIS A 214 2.83 3.18 -24.26
N THR A 215 4.07 3.40 -23.81
CA THR A 215 5.17 2.45 -24.02
C THR A 215 5.57 1.88 -22.65
N ARG A 216 5.58 0.57 -22.54
CA ARG A 216 6.12 -0.11 -21.34
C ARG A 216 7.59 0.23 -21.15
N LEU A 217 8.04 0.31 -19.91
CA LEU A 217 9.47 0.45 -19.60
C LEU A 217 10.25 -0.81 -20.02
N ALA A 218 9.63 -1.98 -19.86
CA ALA A 218 10.18 -3.24 -20.34
C ALA A 218 9.08 -4.19 -20.83
N GLY A 219 9.29 -4.78 -21.98
CA GLY A 219 8.40 -5.78 -22.57
C GLY A 219 8.63 -7.20 -22.04
N PRO A 220 7.89 -8.19 -22.55
CA PRO A 220 8.02 -9.58 -22.12
C PRO A 220 9.42 -10.16 -22.38
N GLU A 221 10.17 -9.66 -23.36
CA GLU A 221 11.54 -10.07 -23.67
C GLU A 221 12.53 -9.77 -22.53
N ALA A 222 12.21 -8.87 -21.62
CA ALA A 222 13.06 -8.55 -20.48
C ALA A 222 13.09 -9.66 -19.42
N VAL A 223 12.09 -10.53 -19.40
CA VAL A 223 11.91 -11.56 -18.36
C VAL A 223 13.10 -12.53 -18.29
N ASP A 224 13.74 -12.79 -19.42
CA ASP A 224 14.92 -13.68 -19.46
C ASP A 224 16.12 -13.14 -18.66
N GLN A 225 16.14 -11.83 -18.39
CA GLN A 225 17.19 -11.16 -17.61
C GLN A 225 16.84 -11.03 -16.12
N LEU A 226 15.58 -11.30 -15.77
CA LEU A 226 15.08 -11.20 -14.40
C LEU A 226 15.25 -12.53 -13.65
N SER A 227 14.94 -12.50 -12.34
CA SER A 227 15.02 -13.72 -11.53
C SER A 227 14.06 -14.80 -12.05
N TRP A 228 14.37 -16.06 -11.75
CA TRP A 228 13.55 -17.22 -12.12
C TRP A 228 12.08 -17.10 -11.63
N ARG A 229 11.82 -16.29 -10.60
CA ARG A 229 10.46 -16.02 -10.08
C ARG A 229 9.62 -15.27 -11.11
N TYR A 230 10.21 -14.28 -11.76
CA TYR A 230 9.56 -13.54 -12.86
C TYR A 230 9.30 -14.45 -14.05
N GLN A 231 10.29 -15.28 -14.41
CA GLN A 231 10.14 -16.27 -15.48
C GLN A 231 8.97 -17.22 -15.19
N TRP A 232 8.89 -17.74 -13.96
CA TRP A 232 7.79 -18.60 -13.55
C TRP A 232 6.44 -17.87 -13.59
N LEU A 233 6.35 -16.65 -13.09
CA LEU A 233 5.11 -15.86 -13.19
C LEU A 233 4.72 -15.64 -14.66
N ARG A 234 5.67 -15.34 -15.54
CA ARG A 234 5.42 -15.18 -16.95
C ARG A 234 4.89 -16.47 -17.60
N GLU A 235 5.51 -17.63 -17.29
CA GLU A 235 5.01 -18.94 -17.75
C GLU A 235 3.53 -19.14 -17.35
N LEU A 236 3.15 -18.77 -16.11
CA LEU A 236 1.77 -18.87 -15.65
C LEU A 236 0.82 -17.90 -16.37
N VAL A 237 1.29 -16.69 -16.67
CA VAL A 237 0.51 -15.71 -17.46
C VAL A 237 0.26 -16.27 -18.86
N GLU A 238 1.29 -16.79 -19.54
CA GLU A 238 1.16 -17.38 -20.88
C GLU A 238 0.21 -18.57 -20.91
N GLN A 239 0.24 -19.42 -19.87
CA GLN A 239 -0.66 -20.56 -19.76
C GLN A 239 -2.13 -20.15 -19.55
N LYS A 240 -2.36 -19.15 -18.69
CA LYS A 240 -3.69 -18.74 -18.30
C LYS A 240 -4.31 -17.69 -19.23
N ARG A 241 -3.47 -16.83 -19.80
CA ARG A 241 -3.85 -15.69 -20.66
C ARG A 241 -2.92 -15.62 -21.86
N PRO A 242 -3.01 -16.55 -22.81
CA PRO A 242 -2.06 -16.64 -23.93
C PRO A 242 -2.02 -15.40 -24.82
N ASP A 243 -3.13 -14.66 -24.88
CA ASP A 243 -3.27 -13.45 -25.72
C ASP A 243 -2.90 -12.15 -24.94
N PHE A 244 -2.37 -12.27 -23.71
CA PHE A 244 -2.15 -11.10 -22.85
C PHE A 244 -1.24 -10.04 -23.48
N ASP A 245 -0.23 -10.42 -24.26
CA ASP A 245 0.65 -9.46 -24.93
C ASP A 245 -0.03 -8.64 -26.02
N ASP A 246 -1.12 -9.13 -26.58
CA ASP A 246 -1.96 -8.39 -27.53
C ASP A 246 -3.00 -7.53 -26.79
N GLU A 247 -3.41 -7.92 -25.59
CA GLU A 247 -4.49 -7.32 -24.82
C GLU A 247 -4.02 -6.29 -23.77
N TRP A 248 -2.74 -6.23 -23.44
CA TRP A 248 -2.23 -5.43 -22.31
C TRP A 248 -2.62 -3.94 -22.40
N ARG A 249 -2.81 -3.39 -23.61
CA ARG A 249 -3.28 -2.01 -23.78
C ARG A 249 -4.72 -1.83 -23.31
N ARG A 250 -5.59 -2.82 -23.59
CA ARG A 250 -6.95 -2.82 -23.06
C ARG A 250 -6.94 -2.94 -21.53
N TYR A 251 -6.06 -3.76 -20.98
CA TYR A 251 -5.81 -3.83 -19.57
C TYR A 251 -5.43 -2.46 -18.98
N LEU A 252 -4.43 -1.80 -19.55
CA LEU A 252 -4.01 -0.46 -19.12
C LEU A 252 -5.17 0.55 -19.22
N ALA A 253 -5.90 0.58 -20.31
CA ALA A 253 -7.03 1.51 -20.49
C ALA A 253 -8.12 1.30 -19.43
N ASN A 254 -8.50 0.04 -19.16
CA ASN A 254 -9.46 -0.28 -18.09
C ASN A 254 -8.92 0.11 -16.73
N TYR A 255 -7.64 -0.16 -16.45
CA TYR A 255 -6.97 0.20 -15.20
C TYR A 255 -7.01 1.71 -14.95
N LEU A 256 -6.68 2.52 -15.97
CA LEU A 256 -6.78 3.98 -15.89
C LEU A 256 -8.23 4.45 -15.73
N GLY A 257 -9.18 3.78 -16.40
CA GLY A 257 -10.61 4.01 -16.22
C GLY A 257 -11.09 3.72 -14.80
N MET A 258 -10.61 2.65 -14.18
CA MET A 258 -10.89 2.31 -12.78
C MET A 258 -10.34 3.38 -11.83
N LEU A 259 -9.12 3.85 -12.04
CA LEU A 259 -8.53 4.95 -11.26
C LEU A 259 -9.33 6.23 -11.39
N ARG A 260 -9.80 6.57 -12.61
CA ARG A 260 -10.64 7.73 -12.83
C ARG A 260 -12.00 7.59 -12.15
N LEU A 261 -12.63 6.43 -12.21
CA LEU A 261 -13.88 6.17 -11.51
C LEU A 261 -13.70 6.33 -10.00
N ILE A 262 -12.61 5.81 -9.43
CA ILE A 262 -12.26 6.02 -8.03
C ILE A 262 -12.11 7.51 -7.72
N ASP A 263 -11.38 8.26 -8.54
CA ASP A 263 -11.15 9.70 -8.34
C ASP A 263 -12.46 10.51 -8.33
N ASP A 264 -13.37 10.19 -9.26
CA ASP A 264 -14.70 10.80 -9.30
C ASP A 264 -15.52 10.45 -8.03
N GLN A 265 -15.38 9.25 -7.48
CA GLN A 265 -16.01 8.88 -6.21
C GLN A 265 -15.35 9.55 -5.00
N VAL A 266 -14.03 9.76 -5.03
CA VAL A 266 -13.31 10.54 -4.01
C VAL A 266 -13.76 12.00 -4.05
N ALA A 267 -13.98 12.58 -5.24
CA ALA A 267 -14.55 13.92 -5.38
C ALA A 267 -15.94 13.99 -4.73
N ARG A 268 -16.81 13.03 -4.98
CA ARG A 268 -18.14 12.91 -4.36
C ARG A 268 -18.05 12.75 -2.83
N LEU A 269 -17.09 11.96 -2.33
CA LEU A 269 -16.84 11.83 -0.89
C LEU A 269 -16.43 13.17 -0.27
N PHE A 270 -15.52 13.89 -0.90
CA PHE A 270 -15.07 15.20 -0.43
C PHE A 270 -16.20 16.25 -0.48
N GLU A 271 -17.02 16.24 -1.52
CA GLU A 271 -18.21 17.10 -1.62
C GLU A 271 -19.19 16.81 -0.48
N GLY A 272 -19.48 15.54 -0.21
CA GLY A 272 -20.36 15.15 0.90
C GLY A 272 -19.81 15.51 2.29
N LEU A 273 -18.49 15.64 2.42
CA LEU A 273 -17.80 16.02 3.66
C LEU A 273 -17.33 17.48 3.68
N GLN A 274 -17.78 18.35 2.75
CA GLN A 274 -17.26 19.71 2.56
C GLN A 274 -17.22 20.52 3.86
N GLY A 275 -18.22 20.40 4.75
CA GLY A 275 -18.24 21.09 6.04
C GLY A 275 -17.25 20.58 7.08
N HIS A 276 -16.52 19.50 6.80
CA HIS A 276 -15.59 18.85 7.73
C HIS A 276 -14.14 18.84 7.24
N LEU A 277 -13.89 19.05 5.94
CA LEU A 277 -12.56 18.83 5.33
C LEU A 277 -11.48 19.76 5.90
N ASP A 278 -11.82 20.99 6.25
CA ASP A 278 -10.85 21.95 6.82
C ASP A 278 -10.30 21.49 8.17
N ASP A 279 -11.08 20.73 8.92
CA ASP A 279 -10.71 20.14 10.21
C ASP A 279 -10.30 18.65 10.08
N THR A 280 -10.03 18.16 8.88
CA THR A 280 -9.76 16.74 8.62
C THR A 280 -8.35 16.54 8.05
N ILE A 281 -7.57 15.63 8.65
CA ILE A 281 -6.35 15.11 8.03
C ILE A 281 -6.79 14.01 7.07
N VAL A 282 -6.55 14.23 5.77
CA VAL A 282 -6.83 13.27 4.71
C VAL A 282 -5.53 12.57 4.31
N VAL A 283 -5.56 11.25 4.24
CA VAL A 283 -4.47 10.43 3.72
C VAL A 283 -4.99 9.61 2.56
N PHE A 284 -4.42 9.82 1.37
CA PHE A 284 -4.63 8.99 0.19
C PHE A 284 -3.41 8.09 -0.01
N LEU A 285 -3.64 6.78 -0.13
CA LEU A 285 -2.57 5.80 -0.31
C LEU A 285 -3.07 4.53 -1.01
N ALA A 286 -2.11 3.69 -1.44
CA ALA A 286 -2.39 2.31 -1.82
C ALA A 286 -1.68 1.32 -0.88
N ASP A 287 -2.11 0.05 -0.90
CA ASP A 287 -1.42 -1.02 -0.17
C ASP A 287 -0.21 -1.58 -0.93
N HIS A 288 -0.26 -1.70 -2.24
CA HIS A 288 0.83 -2.09 -3.15
C HIS A 288 0.46 -1.72 -4.59
N GLY A 289 1.40 -1.93 -5.52
CA GLY A 289 1.20 -1.69 -6.96
C GLY A 289 0.77 -2.92 -7.77
N ASP A 290 0.93 -2.80 -9.09
CA ASP A 290 0.55 -3.77 -10.13
C ASP A 290 1.54 -3.67 -11.29
N TYR A 291 1.80 -4.76 -12.01
CA TYR A 291 2.65 -4.72 -13.21
C TYR A 291 2.02 -3.95 -14.37
N VAL A 292 0.73 -4.03 -14.56
CA VAL A 292 -0.02 -3.36 -15.65
C VAL A 292 0.67 -3.55 -17.02
N GLY A 293 1.05 -4.78 -17.34
CA GLY A 293 1.68 -5.15 -18.61
C GLY A 293 3.20 -5.06 -18.64
N GLU A 294 3.88 -4.46 -17.66
CA GLU A 294 5.35 -4.47 -17.61
C GLU A 294 5.88 -5.91 -17.57
N TYR A 295 6.97 -6.17 -18.25
CA TYR A 295 7.56 -7.50 -18.43
C TYR A 295 6.60 -8.54 -19.05
N GLY A 296 5.49 -8.13 -19.67
CA GLY A 296 4.42 -9.03 -20.12
C GLY A 296 3.66 -9.67 -18.94
N MET A 297 3.61 -9.02 -17.79
CA MET A 297 2.95 -9.52 -16.59
C MET A 297 1.76 -8.66 -16.18
N GLN A 298 0.89 -9.26 -15.36
CA GLN A 298 -0.28 -8.62 -14.77
C GLN A 298 -0.30 -8.87 -13.27
N ARG A 299 -1.00 -8.00 -12.54
CA ARG A 299 -1.22 -8.11 -11.10
C ARG A 299 0.10 -8.03 -10.30
N LYS A 300 0.25 -8.88 -9.31
CA LYS A 300 1.41 -9.05 -8.43
C LYS A 300 1.84 -10.52 -8.38
N GLY A 301 2.87 -10.85 -7.65
CA GLY A 301 3.23 -12.26 -7.38
C GLY A 301 4.71 -12.52 -7.34
N ALA A 302 5.50 -11.97 -8.26
CA ALA A 302 6.95 -12.15 -8.29
C ALA A 302 7.67 -10.85 -7.93
N GLY A 303 8.77 -10.97 -7.21
CA GLY A 303 9.78 -9.94 -7.02
C GLY A 303 9.34 -8.69 -6.27
N LEU A 304 10.26 -7.75 -6.19
CA LEU A 304 10.14 -6.51 -5.44
C LEU A 304 10.41 -5.28 -6.34
N SER A 305 9.93 -5.32 -7.60
CA SER A 305 10.02 -4.20 -8.53
C SER A 305 9.29 -2.97 -7.99
N ASP A 306 9.72 -1.76 -8.39
CA ASP A 306 9.05 -0.51 -8.02
C ASP A 306 7.60 -0.45 -8.53
N HIS A 307 7.25 -1.18 -9.59
CA HIS A 307 5.85 -1.33 -10.04
C HIS A 307 4.93 -1.92 -8.97
N LEU A 308 5.46 -2.79 -8.10
CA LEU A 308 4.73 -3.41 -7.01
C LEU A 308 4.93 -2.73 -5.66
N THR A 309 6.13 -2.19 -5.42
CA THR A 309 6.54 -1.76 -4.09
C THR A 309 6.40 -0.28 -3.83
N ARG A 310 6.50 0.56 -4.87
CA ARG A 310 6.24 2.00 -4.77
C ARG A 310 4.73 2.26 -4.81
N ILE A 311 4.24 3.05 -3.86
CA ILE A 311 2.82 3.36 -3.70
C ILE A 311 2.58 4.88 -3.78
N PRO A 312 1.41 5.33 -4.25
CA PRO A 312 1.00 6.72 -4.08
C PRO A 312 0.79 7.00 -2.58
N LEU A 313 1.26 8.14 -2.11
CA LEU A 313 1.01 8.64 -0.77
C LEU A 313 0.91 10.17 -0.80
N VAL A 314 -0.27 10.65 -0.43
CA VAL A 314 -0.57 12.09 -0.30
C VAL A 314 -1.23 12.32 1.04
N MET A 315 -0.79 13.34 1.77
CA MET A 315 -1.39 13.76 3.03
C MET A 315 -1.77 15.23 2.94
N ALA A 316 -2.97 15.61 3.39
CA ALA A 316 -3.42 17.00 3.42
C ALA A 316 -4.25 17.29 4.67
N GLY A 317 -4.33 18.54 5.10
CA GLY A 317 -5.13 18.96 6.24
C GLY A 317 -4.31 19.59 7.37
N PRO A 318 -4.89 19.72 8.56
CA PRO A 318 -4.24 20.39 9.69
C PRO A 318 -2.85 19.83 10.03
N GLY A 319 -1.85 20.70 10.05
CA GLY A 319 -0.48 20.33 10.38
C GLY A 319 0.35 19.72 9.23
N VAL A 320 -0.24 19.58 8.03
CA VAL A 320 0.43 19.03 6.84
C VAL A 320 0.65 20.16 5.82
N PRO A 321 1.87 20.64 5.61
CA PRO A 321 2.15 21.69 4.62
C PRO A 321 2.17 21.11 3.21
N ALA A 322 1.78 21.95 2.22
CA ALA A 322 1.93 21.58 0.81
C ALA A 322 3.40 21.46 0.41
N GLY A 323 3.69 20.53 -0.46
CA GLY A 323 4.99 20.35 -1.10
C GLY A 323 5.34 18.89 -1.40
N SER A 324 6.27 18.71 -2.34
CA SER A 324 6.84 17.41 -2.65
C SER A 324 7.85 16.98 -1.59
N ARG A 325 7.91 15.68 -1.33
CA ARG A 325 8.77 15.03 -0.35
C ARG A 325 9.55 13.89 -1.02
N THR A 326 10.86 13.96 -0.91
CA THR A 326 11.79 13.01 -1.56
C THR A 326 12.38 11.98 -0.59
N GLU A 327 12.01 12.04 0.68
CA GLU A 327 12.41 11.10 1.70
C GLU A 327 11.91 9.69 1.34
N LEU A 328 12.72 8.68 1.63
CA LEU A 328 12.31 7.28 1.52
C LEU A 328 11.41 6.91 2.70
N VAL A 329 10.12 6.76 2.45
CA VAL A 329 9.12 6.46 3.48
C VAL A 329 8.44 5.13 3.22
N SER A 330 7.91 4.53 4.26
CA SER A 330 7.21 3.26 4.21
C SER A 330 5.79 3.38 4.76
N ILE A 331 4.91 2.51 4.32
CA ILE A 331 3.53 2.41 4.83
C ILE A 331 3.48 2.25 6.37
N VAL A 332 4.52 1.67 6.99
CA VAL A 332 4.64 1.55 8.45
C VAL A 332 4.83 2.89 9.16
N ASP A 333 5.26 3.93 8.43
CA ASP A 333 5.49 5.28 8.98
C ASP A 333 4.17 6.05 9.21
N ILE A 334 3.05 5.57 8.65
CA ILE A 334 1.76 6.27 8.71
C ILE A 334 1.19 6.33 10.13
N LEU A 335 1.16 5.19 10.85
CA LEU A 335 0.69 5.18 12.24
C LEU A 335 1.45 6.17 13.12
N PRO A 336 2.80 6.12 13.24
CA PRO A 336 3.53 7.06 14.08
C PRO A 336 3.37 8.52 13.63
N THR A 337 3.23 8.77 12.33
CA THR A 337 2.95 10.11 11.80
C THR A 337 1.59 10.63 12.25
N MET A 338 0.56 9.77 12.22
CA MET A 338 -0.76 10.15 12.73
C MET A 338 -0.71 10.46 14.23
N CYS A 339 -0.01 9.64 15.03
CA CYS A 339 0.19 9.94 16.44
C CYS A 339 0.90 11.30 16.63
N GLY A 340 1.95 11.58 15.85
CA GLY A 340 2.70 12.84 15.91
C GLY A 340 1.86 14.07 15.52
N LEU A 341 1.01 13.96 14.49
CA LEU A 341 0.11 15.03 14.05
C LEU A 341 -1.01 15.29 15.06
N LEU A 342 -1.52 14.25 15.71
CA LEU A 342 -2.61 14.31 16.66
C LEU A 342 -2.14 14.57 18.12
N GLY A 343 -0.81 14.61 18.36
CA GLY A 343 -0.24 14.77 19.70
C GLY A 343 -0.55 13.59 20.62
N LEU A 344 -0.52 12.37 20.09
CA LEU A 344 -0.81 11.13 20.79
C LEU A 344 0.46 10.34 21.08
N ASP A 345 0.43 9.55 22.15
CA ASP A 345 1.50 8.62 22.45
C ASP A 345 1.55 7.48 21.44
N LEU A 346 2.76 6.99 21.17
CA LEU A 346 2.95 5.84 20.29
C LEU A 346 2.65 4.52 21.02
N PRO A 347 1.92 3.60 20.38
CA PRO A 347 1.81 2.24 20.88
C PRO A 347 3.19 1.57 20.98
N ALA A 348 3.31 0.65 21.94
CA ALA A 348 4.52 -0.13 22.08
C ALA A 348 4.78 -1.02 20.86
N GLY A 349 6.05 -1.15 20.45
CA GLY A 349 6.49 -2.01 19.34
C GLY A 349 6.33 -1.42 17.95
N VAL A 350 5.92 -0.17 17.81
CA VAL A 350 5.89 0.54 16.52
C VAL A 350 7.32 0.67 15.98
N GLN A 351 7.52 0.29 14.71
CA GLN A 351 8.81 0.28 14.02
C GLN A 351 8.93 1.38 12.97
N GLY A 352 7.80 1.96 12.57
CA GLY A 352 7.74 3.10 11.64
C GLY A 352 8.27 4.39 12.27
N ARG A 353 8.49 5.40 11.42
CA ARG A 353 9.06 6.71 11.77
C ARG A 353 7.99 7.77 11.72
N ASP A 354 7.98 8.69 12.68
CA ASP A 354 7.08 9.85 12.69
C ASP A 354 7.57 10.90 11.68
N LEU A 355 6.78 11.17 10.65
CA LEU A 355 7.07 12.18 9.62
C LEU A 355 6.63 13.59 10.06
N SER A 356 5.85 13.73 11.12
CA SER A 356 5.31 15.04 11.54
C SER A 356 6.37 16.09 11.86
N PRO A 357 7.59 15.76 12.36
CA PRO A 357 8.66 16.75 12.49
C PRO A 357 9.14 17.33 11.14
N LEU A 358 9.10 16.53 10.06
CA LEU A 358 9.45 17.00 8.72
C LEU A 358 8.45 18.08 8.25
N PHE A 359 7.17 17.92 8.61
CA PHE A 359 6.13 18.90 8.30
C PHE A 359 6.33 20.24 9.05
N ARG A 360 7.02 20.21 10.18
CA ARG A 360 7.40 21.39 10.96
C ARG A 360 8.77 21.98 10.54
N GLY A 361 9.35 21.49 9.45
CA GLY A 361 10.60 21.97 8.89
C GLY A 361 11.86 21.38 9.54
N THR A 362 11.74 20.32 10.35
CA THR A 362 12.90 19.58 10.85
C THR A 362 13.58 18.86 9.69
N PRO A 363 14.89 19.01 9.46
CA PRO A 363 15.60 18.30 8.42
C PRO A 363 15.49 16.76 8.61
N ALA A 364 15.25 16.04 7.51
CA ALA A 364 15.26 14.58 7.50
C ALA A 364 16.69 14.08 7.67
N PRO A 365 17.04 13.33 8.75
CA PRO A 365 18.36 12.73 8.85
C PRO A 365 18.49 11.56 7.87
N ASP A 366 19.60 11.52 7.15
CA ASP A 366 19.89 10.48 6.17
C ASP A 366 19.95 9.08 6.82
N SER A 367 20.43 8.99 8.06
CA SER A 367 20.43 7.77 8.85
C SER A 367 19.05 7.12 8.99
N GLU A 368 17.98 7.92 8.91
CA GLU A 368 16.60 7.49 9.07
C GLU A 368 15.86 7.37 7.74
N PHE A 369 15.98 8.38 6.89
CA PHE A 369 15.20 8.52 5.66
C PHE A 369 16.00 8.32 4.38
N GLY A 370 17.30 8.06 4.48
CA GLY A 370 18.17 7.72 3.35
C GLY A 370 18.00 6.30 2.85
N SER A 371 17.27 5.44 3.59
CA SER A 371 17.03 4.07 3.18
C SER A 371 15.69 3.53 3.66
N MET A 372 15.21 2.44 3.05
CA MET A 372 13.99 1.74 3.44
C MET A 372 14.08 0.25 3.11
N LEU A 373 13.17 -0.53 3.72
CA LEU A 373 13.08 -2.00 3.58
C LEU A 373 11.71 -2.38 3.01
N VAL A 374 11.70 -3.40 2.14
CA VAL A 374 10.47 -4.16 1.77
C VAL A 374 10.75 -5.65 1.93
N GLU A 375 9.74 -6.37 2.36
CA GLU A 375 9.78 -7.82 2.55
C GLU A 375 8.84 -8.52 1.57
N LEU A 376 9.19 -9.75 1.17
CA LEU A 376 8.34 -10.66 0.40
C LEU A 376 8.60 -12.09 0.84
N GLY A 377 7.59 -12.95 0.76
CA GLY A 377 7.67 -14.39 0.96
C GLY A 377 7.09 -14.88 2.28
N TYR A 378 6.51 -16.06 2.25
CA TYR A 378 5.79 -16.67 3.39
C TYR A 378 6.70 -17.31 4.45
N GLY A 379 7.96 -17.48 4.13
CA GLY A 379 8.89 -18.30 4.92
C GLY A 379 8.80 -19.79 4.55
N GLY A 380 9.47 -20.61 5.34
CA GLY A 380 9.57 -22.06 5.06
C GLY A 380 10.70 -22.40 4.08
N VAL A 381 10.62 -23.57 3.46
CA VAL A 381 11.64 -24.03 2.50
C VAL A 381 11.35 -23.39 1.14
N ALA A 382 12.34 -22.64 0.64
CA ALA A 382 12.26 -22.03 -0.69
C ALA A 382 12.21 -23.11 -1.80
N TYR A 383 11.36 -22.90 -2.79
CA TYR A 383 11.40 -23.71 -3.99
C TYR A 383 12.69 -23.46 -4.78
N GLY A 384 13.20 -24.49 -5.44
CA GLY A 384 14.30 -24.33 -6.39
C GLY A 384 13.83 -23.68 -7.69
N SER A 385 14.77 -23.10 -8.45
CA SER A 385 14.49 -22.44 -9.73
C SER A 385 13.79 -23.33 -10.77
N GLN A 386 13.89 -24.66 -10.61
CA GLN A 386 13.22 -25.63 -11.47
C GLN A 386 11.92 -26.20 -10.87
N ALA A 387 11.56 -25.79 -9.67
CA ALA A 387 10.32 -26.25 -9.05
C ALA A 387 9.12 -25.54 -9.71
N ARG A 388 8.12 -26.31 -10.07
CA ARG A 388 6.85 -25.84 -10.60
C ARG A 388 5.74 -26.62 -9.90
N PRO A 389 5.57 -26.42 -8.57
CA PRO A 389 4.55 -27.12 -7.81
C PRO A 389 3.16 -26.71 -8.31
N GLU A 390 2.25 -27.68 -8.37
CA GLU A 390 0.83 -27.39 -8.50
C GLU A 390 0.36 -26.75 -7.21
N LEU A 391 -0.08 -25.52 -7.30
CA LEU A 391 -0.42 -24.68 -6.17
C LEU A 391 -1.93 -24.39 -6.16
N HIS A 392 -2.70 -25.44 -5.95
CA HIS A 392 -4.14 -25.34 -5.74
C HIS A 392 -4.42 -25.38 -4.24
N PHE A 393 -4.46 -24.22 -3.60
CA PHE A 393 -4.98 -24.16 -2.23
C PHE A 393 -6.46 -23.78 -2.26
N PRO A 394 -7.32 -24.50 -1.56
CA PRO A 394 -8.61 -23.97 -1.20
C PRO A 394 -8.38 -22.83 -0.19
N TYR A 395 -8.62 -21.61 -0.62
CA TYR A 395 -8.65 -20.44 0.23
C TYR A 395 -10.10 -20.04 0.43
N ASP A 396 -10.59 -20.17 1.65
CA ASP A 396 -11.97 -19.81 2.02
C ASP A 396 -13.04 -20.39 1.07
N GLY A 397 -12.83 -21.66 0.63
CA GLY A 397 -13.72 -22.36 -0.30
C GLY A 397 -13.57 -21.96 -1.76
N ARG A 398 -12.65 -21.09 -2.11
CA ARG A 398 -12.33 -20.67 -3.49
C ARG A 398 -10.99 -21.26 -3.93
N THR A 399 -10.83 -21.50 -5.22
CA THR A 399 -9.54 -21.87 -5.80
C THR A 399 -8.63 -20.66 -5.76
N PHE A 400 -7.40 -20.82 -5.23
CA PHE A 400 -6.42 -19.77 -5.26
C PHE A 400 -6.00 -19.47 -6.70
N ASP A 401 -5.87 -18.20 -7.05
CA ASP A 401 -5.41 -17.80 -8.37
C ASP A 401 -3.94 -18.23 -8.57
N GLU A 402 -3.67 -19.05 -9.58
CA GLU A 402 -2.35 -19.58 -9.87
C GLU A 402 -1.29 -18.50 -10.03
N LEU A 403 -1.65 -17.31 -10.55
CA LEU A 403 -0.71 -16.19 -10.69
C LEU A 403 -0.15 -15.66 -9.36
N ASN A 404 -0.80 -15.94 -8.24
CA ASN A 404 -0.28 -15.58 -6.93
C ASN A 404 0.64 -16.63 -6.29
N THR A 405 0.82 -17.78 -6.94
CA THR A 405 1.57 -18.90 -6.36
C THR A 405 3.06 -18.64 -6.25
N VAL A 406 3.60 -17.80 -7.13
CA VAL A 406 5.02 -17.44 -7.14
C VAL A 406 5.47 -16.75 -5.84
N THR A 407 4.56 -16.12 -5.09
CA THR A 407 4.86 -15.53 -3.77
C THR A 407 5.31 -16.58 -2.74
N GLN A 408 5.10 -17.87 -3.02
CA GLN A 408 5.56 -18.99 -2.18
C GLN A 408 6.97 -19.49 -2.52
N SER A 409 7.65 -18.85 -3.46
CA SER A 409 8.96 -19.23 -3.96
C SER A 409 10.12 -18.95 -3.00
N GLY A 410 9.87 -18.64 -1.75
CA GLY A 410 10.85 -18.29 -0.73
C GLY A 410 10.76 -16.82 -0.31
N ASN A 411 11.70 -16.41 0.54
CA ASN A 411 11.75 -15.03 1.02
C ASN A 411 12.67 -14.18 0.15
N GLU A 412 12.23 -12.95 -0.10
CA GLU A 412 13.06 -11.88 -0.66
C GLU A 412 13.03 -10.68 0.29
N ARG A 413 14.14 -9.97 0.39
CA ARG A 413 14.27 -8.72 1.14
C ARG A 413 14.93 -7.68 0.25
N MET A 414 14.35 -6.50 0.20
CA MET A 414 14.84 -5.39 -0.57
C MET A 414 15.24 -4.25 0.36
N VAL A 415 16.43 -3.70 0.14
CA VAL A 415 16.82 -2.41 0.69
C VAL A 415 17.05 -1.42 -0.45
N ARG A 416 16.54 -0.20 -0.30
CA ARG A 416 16.82 0.93 -1.18
C ARG A 416 17.57 2.01 -0.42
N ARG A 417 18.59 2.59 -1.07
CA ARG A 417 19.33 3.78 -0.62
C ARG A 417 19.52 4.72 -1.80
N GLY A 418 18.90 5.90 -1.74
CA GLY A 418 18.86 6.78 -2.90
C GLY A 418 18.23 6.11 -4.12
N ASP A 419 18.98 6.00 -5.21
CA ASP A 419 18.55 5.31 -6.43
C ASP A 419 19.13 3.89 -6.56
N LYS A 420 19.89 3.42 -5.58
CA LYS A 420 20.40 2.05 -5.55
C LYS A 420 19.46 1.14 -4.78
N LYS A 421 19.21 -0.03 -5.34
CA LYS A 421 18.27 -1.03 -4.83
C LYS A 421 18.91 -2.39 -4.83
N LEU A 422 19.02 -3.02 -3.66
CA LEU A 422 19.52 -4.38 -3.51
C LEU A 422 18.37 -5.29 -3.07
N ILE A 423 18.18 -6.39 -3.78
CA ILE A 423 17.28 -7.48 -3.40
C ILE A 423 18.15 -8.70 -3.08
N MET A 424 17.83 -9.41 -2.02
CA MET A 424 18.47 -10.66 -1.64
C MET A 424 17.40 -11.68 -1.26
N ASP A 425 17.57 -12.92 -1.69
CA ASP A 425 16.72 -14.03 -1.29
C ASP A 425 17.34 -14.90 -0.20
N ASP A 426 16.55 -15.84 0.33
CA ASP A 426 16.97 -16.79 1.38
C ASP A 426 17.92 -17.88 0.87
N ARG A 427 18.25 -17.91 -0.43
CA ARG A 427 19.27 -18.76 -1.04
C ARG A 427 20.60 -18.04 -1.24
N GLY A 428 20.64 -16.72 -0.98
CA GLY A 428 21.80 -15.87 -1.15
C GLY A 428 21.96 -15.31 -2.57
N GLU A 429 20.98 -15.51 -3.45
CA GLU A 429 20.97 -14.83 -4.74
C GLU A 429 20.73 -13.33 -4.53
N THR A 430 21.38 -12.49 -5.34
CA THR A 430 21.33 -11.04 -5.18
C THR A 430 21.08 -10.35 -6.51
N TRP A 431 20.26 -9.28 -6.46
CA TRP A 431 20.00 -8.38 -7.57
C TRP A 431 20.30 -6.96 -7.12
N LEU A 432 21.08 -6.23 -7.89
CA LEU A 432 21.43 -4.82 -7.65
C LEU A 432 21.03 -4.00 -8.86
N TYR A 433 20.23 -2.95 -8.64
CA TYR A 433 19.75 -2.06 -9.69
C TYR A 433 20.14 -0.61 -9.38
N ASP A 434 20.37 0.16 -10.43
CA ASP A 434 20.49 1.61 -10.42
C ASP A 434 19.26 2.24 -11.07
N LEU A 435 18.28 2.63 -10.28
CA LEU A 435 17.00 3.13 -10.75
C LEU A 435 17.10 4.48 -11.49
N ALA A 436 18.22 5.20 -11.36
CA ALA A 436 18.44 6.44 -12.11
C ALA A 436 18.77 6.17 -13.59
N THR A 437 19.40 5.04 -13.90
CA THR A 437 19.80 4.65 -15.26
C THR A 437 18.99 3.49 -15.80
N ASP A 438 18.40 2.68 -14.93
CA ASP A 438 17.59 1.51 -15.26
C ASP A 438 16.29 1.50 -14.41
N PRO A 439 15.34 2.41 -14.69
CA PRO A 439 14.06 2.44 -13.97
C PRO A 439 13.20 1.20 -14.20
N ALA A 440 13.50 0.42 -15.24
CA ALA A 440 12.85 -0.85 -15.55
C ALA A 440 13.42 -2.04 -14.77
N GLU A 441 14.50 -1.88 -14.00
CA GLU A 441 15.09 -2.93 -13.18
C GLU A 441 15.42 -4.22 -13.96
N VAL A 442 15.95 -4.09 -15.17
CA VAL A 442 16.27 -5.21 -16.05
C VAL A 442 17.75 -5.64 -15.91
N THR A 443 18.63 -4.67 -15.69
CA THR A 443 20.08 -4.90 -15.66
C THR A 443 20.56 -5.19 -14.25
N ASN A 444 20.79 -6.48 -13.92
CA ASN A 444 21.36 -6.85 -12.63
C ASN A 444 22.87 -6.52 -12.55
N LEU A 445 23.25 -5.58 -11.70
CA LEU A 445 24.62 -5.11 -11.48
C LEU A 445 25.34 -5.87 -10.34
N ALA A 446 24.71 -6.88 -9.73
CA ALA A 446 25.24 -7.53 -8.54
C ALA A 446 26.58 -8.24 -8.76
N ASP A 447 26.88 -8.69 -9.97
CA ASP A 447 28.12 -9.39 -10.31
C ASP A 447 29.10 -8.50 -11.09
N ASP A 448 28.78 -7.24 -11.34
CA ASP A 448 29.70 -6.28 -11.94
C ASP A 448 30.73 -5.81 -10.90
N PRO A 449 32.05 -6.01 -11.15
CA PRO A 449 33.11 -5.59 -10.24
C PRO A 449 33.09 -4.07 -9.92
N ALA A 450 32.58 -3.24 -10.81
CA ALA A 450 32.45 -1.79 -10.59
C ALA A 450 31.48 -1.46 -9.44
N TYR A 451 30.53 -2.32 -9.15
CA TYR A 451 29.52 -2.17 -8.09
C TYR A 451 29.81 -3.01 -6.85
N ALA A 452 30.96 -3.67 -6.74
CA ALA A 452 31.28 -4.57 -5.62
C ALA A 452 31.22 -3.86 -4.25
N THR A 453 31.71 -2.62 -4.16
CA THR A 453 31.67 -1.81 -2.92
C THR A 453 30.23 -1.43 -2.58
N GLU A 454 29.45 -0.96 -3.53
CA GLU A 454 28.02 -0.60 -3.36
C GLU A 454 27.21 -1.81 -2.89
N LYS A 455 27.40 -2.97 -3.53
CA LYS A 455 26.78 -4.25 -3.13
C LYS A 455 27.08 -4.59 -1.67
N ALA A 456 28.36 -4.50 -1.26
CA ALA A 456 28.77 -4.80 0.11
C ALA A 456 28.14 -3.84 1.13
N GLU A 457 28.10 -2.54 0.84
CA GLU A 457 27.48 -1.53 1.70
C GLU A 457 25.97 -1.73 1.83
N LEU A 458 25.27 -2.00 0.73
CA LEU A 458 23.83 -2.26 0.74
C LEU A 458 23.49 -3.58 1.44
N THR A 459 24.35 -4.62 1.31
CA THR A 459 24.21 -5.87 2.06
C THR A 459 24.34 -5.62 3.58
N ALA A 460 25.33 -4.83 3.99
CA ALA A 460 25.47 -4.45 5.40
C ALA A 460 24.30 -3.60 5.90
N LEU A 461 23.75 -2.72 5.04
CA LEU A 461 22.57 -1.94 5.34
C LEU A 461 21.32 -2.83 5.49
N LEU A 462 21.14 -3.79 4.59
CA LEU A 462 20.07 -4.79 4.68
C LEU A 462 20.15 -5.59 5.98
N ALA A 463 21.35 -6.04 6.38
CA ALA A 463 21.53 -6.74 7.65
C ALA A 463 21.13 -5.88 8.86
N ARG A 464 21.44 -4.57 8.87
CA ARG A 464 21.00 -3.64 9.91
C ARG A 464 19.46 -3.49 9.94
N TRP A 465 18.82 -3.39 8.76
CA TRP A 465 17.36 -3.36 8.68
C TRP A 465 16.74 -4.65 9.22
N LEU A 466 17.28 -5.82 8.88
CA LEU A 466 16.78 -7.10 9.37
C LEU A 466 16.89 -7.24 10.90
N MET A 467 17.98 -6.75 11.51
CA MET A 467 18.09 -6.69 12.97
C MET A 467 17.04 -5.78 13.59
N ARG A 468 16.81 -4.60 12.99
CA ARG A 468 15.83 -3.63 13.46
C ARG A 468 14.39 -4.14 13.39
N VAL A 469 13.99 -4.76 12.27
CA VAL A 469 12.60 -5.24 12.07
C VAL A 469 12.34 -6.60 12.69
N GLY A 470 13.38 -7.37 12.97
CA GLY A 470 13.30 -8.66 13.67
C GLY A 470 13.08 -8.54 15.18
N ASP A 471 13.09 -7.32 15.72
CA ASP A 471 12.85 -7.08 17.13
C ASP A 471 11.36 -7.32 17.49
N ASP A 472 11.11 -8.21 18.42
CA ASP A 472 9.77 -8.63 18.85
C ASP A 472 9.20 -7.79 20.00
N LEU A 473 9.85 -6.67 20.39
CA LEU A 473 9.28 -5.72 21.32
C LEU A 473 7.83 -5.38 20.92
N PRO A 474 6.94 -5.24 21.89
CA PRO A 474 7.10 -5.12 23.35
C PRO A 474 6.86 -6.43 24.11
N TYR A 475 6.62 -7.52 23.43
CA TYR A 475 6.17 -8.78 24.01
C TYR A 475 7.30 -9.76 24.28
N GLY A 476 8.46 -9.25 24.69
CA GLY A 476 9.52 -10.12 25.20
C GLY A 476 8.96 -11.08 26.24
N ARG A 477 9.28 -12.35 26.14
CA ARG A 477 8.88 -13.38 27.13
C ARG A 477 9.47 -13.15 28.52
N TYR A 478 10.32 -12.15 28.63
CA TYR A 478 11.02 -11.77 29.87
C TYR A 478 10.47 -10.45 30.39
N THR A 479 9.91 -10.47 31.59
CA THR A 479 9.62 -9.26 32.33
C THR A 479 10.92 -8.63 32.78
N THR A 480 11.25 -7.47 32.26
CA THR A 480 12.35 -6.65 32.75
C THR A 480 11.77 -5.51 33.62
N ASN A 481 12.57 -5.01 34.55
CA ASN A 481 12.23 -3.81 35.31
C ASN A 481 12.39 -2.54 34.45
N VAL A 482 12.84 -2.68 33.22
CA VAL A 482 13.02 -1.60 32.25
C VAL A 482 11.84 -1.61 31.29
N PRO A 483 11.08 -0.52 31.15
CA PRO A 483 10.01 -0.44 30.16
C PRO A 483 10.54 -0.69 28.74
N PRO A 484 9.82 -1.45 27.89
CA PRO A 484 10.19 -1.60 26.50
C PRO A 484 10.28 -0.22 25.84
N ALA A 485 11.37 0.05 25.13
CA ALA A 485 11.54 1.27 24.35
C ALA A 485 11.17 1.00 22.88
N ASN A 486 10.26 1.80 22.34
CA ASN A 486 10.04 1.80 20.90
C ASN A 486 11.27 2.37 20.21
N TRP A 487 11.64 1.77 19.08
CA TRP A 487 12.56 2.44 18.21
C TRP A 487 11.89 3.72 17.68
N ARG A 488 12.59 4.86 17.80
CA ARG A 488 12.08 6.15 17.30
C ARG A 488 13.22 6.98 16.76
N TRP A 489 12.92 7.69 15.68
CA TRP A 489 13.59 8.91 15.39
C TRP A 489 12.95 10.04 16.23
N ALA A 490 13.73 10.67 17.09
CA ALA A 490 13.34 11.87 17.81
C ALA A 490 14.24 13.03 17.36
N PRO A 491 13.69 14.09 16.73
CA PRO A 491 14.47 15.26 16.40
C PRO A 491 14.98 15.91 17.68
N GLN A 492 16.27 16.25 17.74
CA GLN A 492 16.81 17.01 18.87
C GLN A 492 16.14 18.40 18.87
N THR A 493 15.35 18.69 19.88
CA THR A 493 14.86 20.04 20.12
C THR A 493 16.05 20.92 20.49
N ARG A 494 16.38 21.90 19.65
CA ARG A 494 17.35 22.94 20.02
C ARG A 494 16.74 23.75 21.17
N GLY A 495 17.27 23.58 22.36
CA GLY A 495 17.01 24.45 23.52
C GLY A 495 15.81 24.05 24.38
N GLY A 496 15.98 23.05 25.16
CA GLY A 496 15.25 22.77 26.39
C GLY A 496 16.14 21.86 27.23
N ASP A 497 16.40 22.23 28.47
CA ASP A 497 17.16 21.44 29.42
C ASP A 497 16.54 20.05 29.60
N GLY A 498 16.90 19.17 28.70
CA GLY A 498 16.53 17.75 28.77
C GLY A 498 17.61 17.02 29.53
N ALA A 499 17.29 16.51 30.69
CA ALA A 499 18.10 15.52 31.37
C ALA A 499 18.48 14.41 30.39
N GLY A 500 19.72 14.31 30.01
CA GLY A 500 20.30 13.14 29.33
C GLY A 500 20.03 11.87 30.15
N PRO A 501 20.10 10.69 29.57
CA PRO A 501 19.98 9.45 30.32
C PRO A 501 20.98 9.52 31.49
N ALA A 502 20.49 9.30 32.69
CA ALA A 502 21.33 9.23 33.88
C ALA A 502 22.44 8.23 33.63
N GLU A 503 23.68 8.71 33.60
CA GLU A 503 24.84 7.82 33.73
C GLU A 503 24.68 7.05 34.99
N THR A 504 24.35 5.77 34.90
CA THR A 504 24.46 4.86 36.02
C THR A 504 25.95 4.64 36.27
N THR A 505 26.49 5.39 37.21
CA THR A 505 27.75 5.00 37.89
C THR A 505 27.45 3.83 38.79
N ASP A 506 28.22 2.76 38.60
CA ASP A 506 28.42 1.50 39.32
C ASP A 506 27.48 0.35 38.97
#